data_ee86ec80b38d585f5066b88dbbbc0a2f
#
_entry.id   ee86ec80b38d585f5066b88dbbbc0a2f
#
_cell.length_a   1.000
_cell.length_b   1.000
_cell.length_c   1.000
_cell.angle_alpha   90.00
_cell.angle_beta   90.00
_cell.angle_gamma   90.00
#
_symmetry.space_group_name_H-M   'P 1'
#
loop_
_entity.id
_entity.type
_entity.pdbx_description
1 polymer ?
#
loop_
_entity_poly.entity_id
_entity_poly.type
_entity_poly.pdbx_seq_one_letter_code
_entity_poly.pdbx_strand_id
1 'polypeptide(L)'
;MDTLTVSHVKKSFGSQEIIRDLSFRVPEHSVFGFIGENGAGKTTTMKMILGLLRMDGGEILVEGEAVCYGQTRTNRYVGYLPDVPEYYGFMTPREYLRLCAEVSGITRKEADKRADELLEMVGLTKADKRIHGFSRGMKQRLGIAQALLGKPKLLICDEPTSALDPLGRKEILDILSAVRESTTVLFSTHILSDVERICDQIALLHHGEIALQGTMDDIHAMHKGVGF
;
A
#
# COMPACT_ATOMS: atom_id res chain seq x y z
N MET A 1 -7.30 -16.56 6.16
CA MET A 1 -5.91 -16.89 5.77
C MET A 1 -5.13 -15.58 5.76
N ASP A 2 -3.80 -15.59 5.91
CA ASP A 2 -3.06 -14.32 5.94
C ASP A 2 -2.41 -14.09 4.57
N THR A 3 -2.69 -12.95 3.95
CA THR A 3 -2.06 -12.53 2.69
C THR A 3 -0.60 -12.12 2.90
N LEU A 4 -0.29 -11.53 4.07
CA LEU A 4 1.05 -11.12 4.45
C LEU A 4 1.37 -11.61 5.86
N THR A 5 2.52 -12.23 6.04
CA THR A 5 3.09 -12.56 7.35
C THR A 5 4.49 -11.99 7.45
N VAL A 6 4.74 -11.21 8.49
CA VAL A 6 6.05 -10.64 8.84
C VAL A 6 6.45 -11.22 10.19
N SER A 7 7.61 -11.87 10.28
CA SER A 7 8.04 -12.60 11.47
C SER A 7 9.47 -12.23 11.85
N HIS A 8 9.64 -11.61 13.02
CA HIS A 8 10.93 -11.26 13.61
C HIS A 8 11.90 -10.53 12.68
N VAL A 9 11.34 -9.66 11.81
CA VAL A 9 12.13 -8.93 10.81
C VAL A 9 12.98 -7.87 11.49
N LYS A 10 14.25 -7.78 11.04
CA LYS A 10 15.27 -6.83 11.54
C LYS A 10 15.89 -6.08 10.38
N LYS A 11 16.20 -4.79 10.61
CA LYS A 11 16.91 -3.97 9.65
C LYS A 11 17.70 -2.85 10.30
N SER A 12 18.98 -2.78 9.94
CA SER A 12 19.90 -1.71 10.35
C SER A 12 20.58 -1.09 9.12
N PHE A 13 20.97 0.17 9.25
CA PHE A 13 21.84 0.86 8.31
C PHE A 13 23.06 1.38 9.07
N GLY A 14 24.19 0.71 8.87
CA GLY A 14 25.39 0.94 9.68
C GLY A 14 25.11 0.63 11.16
N SER A 15 25.30 1.60 12.03
CA SER A 15 25.02 1.48 13.47
C SER A 15 23.58 1.82 13.87
N GLN A 16 22.77 2.29 12.94
CA GLN A 16 21.40 2.70 13.24
C GLN A 16 20.42 1.54 13.01
N GLU A 17 19.83 1.01 14.08
CA GLU A 17 18.72 0.08 14.00
C GLU A 17 17.44 0.83 13.65
N ILE A 18 16.84 0.46 12.51
CA ILE A 18 15.56 1.01 12.06
C ILE A 18 14.41 0.09 12.45
N ILE A 19 14.58 -1.22 12.25
CA ILE A 19 13.62 -2.25 12.62
C ILE A 19 14.36 -3.26 13.53
N ARG A 20 13.85 -3.44 14.75
CA ARG A 20 14.51 -4.25 15.79
C ARG A 20 13.95 -5.68 15.86
N ASP A 21 12.63 -5.77 15.93
CA ASP A 21 11.90 -7.05 15.94
C ASP A 21 10.45 -6.79 15.49
N LEU A 22 10.21 -6.93 14.19
CA LEU A 22 8.92 -6.62 13.60
C LEU A 22 8.17 -7.90 13.28
N SER A 23 7.01 -8.08 13.91
CA SER A 23 6.11 -9.20 13.65
C SER A 23 4.67 -8.74 13.58
N PHE A 24 4.01 -9.00 12.45
CA PHE A 24 2.57 -8.77 12.26
C PHE A 24 2.01 -9.62 11.13
N ARG A 25 0.67 -9.71 11.05
CA ARG A 25 -0.04 -10.44 10.00
C ARG A 25 -1.15 -9.59 9.43
N VAL A 26 -1.38 -9.73 8.13
CA VAL A 26 -2.45 -9.04 7.40
C VAL A 26 -3.41 -10.09 6.86
N PRO A 27 -4.64 -10.16 7.39
CA PRO A 27 -5.66 -11.09 6.91
C PRO A 27 -6.12 -10.77 5.48
N GLU A 28 -6.55 -11.80 4.75
CA GLU A 28 -7.19 -11.63 3.43
C GLU A 28 -8.40 -10.70 3.52
N HIS A 29 -8.65 -9.96 2.44
CA HIS A 29 -9.83 -9.09 2.29
C HIS A 29 -10.03 -8.08 3.42
N SER A 30 -8.94 -7.57 3.96
CA SER A 30 -8.94 -6.53 5.00
C SER A 30 -8.24 -5.26 4.54
N VAL A 31 -8.58 -4.15 5.17
CA VAL A 31 -7.79 -2.92 5.14
C VAL A 31 -6.97 -2.86 6.41
N PHE A 32 -5.66 -2.97 6.29
CA PHE A 32 -4.71 -2.96 7.39
C PHE A 32 -3.94 -1.63 7.43
N GLY A 33 -4.05 -0.91 8.54
CA GLY A 33 -3.34 0.34 8.78
C GLY A 33 -1.98 0.09 9.44
N PHE A 34 -0.90 0.48 8.78
CA PHE A 34 0.46 0.45 9.32
C PHE A 34 0.86 1.85 9.78
N ILE A 35 0.68 2.13 11.06
CA ILE A 35 0.76 3.46 11.64
C ILE A 35 2.14 3.70 12.23
N GLY A 36 2.63 4.93 12.15
CA GLY A 36 3.87 5.33 12.80
C GLY A 36 4.30 6.73 12.38
N GLU A 37 5.15 7.35 13.18
CA GLU A 37 5.74 8.65 12.88
C GLU A 37 6.60 8.60 11.62
N ASN A 38 6.94 9.76 11.08
CA ASN A 38 7.90 9.85 9.99
C ASN A 38 9.28 9.36 10.48
N GLY A 39 9.90 8.49 9.70
CA GLY A 39 11.16 7.85 10.09
C GLY A 39 11.04 6.60 10.98
N ALA A 40 9.83 6.20 11.39
CA ALA A 40 9.64 4.99 12.22
C ALA A 40 10.02 3.67 11.52
N GLY A 41 10.20 3.68 10.19
CA GLY A 41 10.56 2.48 9.42
C GLY A 41 9.45 1.93 8.52
N LYS A 42 8.32 2.65 8.34
CA LYS A 42 7.20 2.21 7.50
C LYS A 42 7.62 1.90 6.06
N THR A 43 8.19 2.88 5.37
CA THR A 43 8.70 2.71 3.99
C THR A 43 9.81 1.66 3.89
N THR A 44 10.68 1.56 4.91
CA THR A 44 11.72 0.53 5.02
C THR A 44 11.09 -0.86 5.04
N THR A 45 10.06 -1.06 5.85
CA THR A 45 9.31 -2.31 5.93
C THR A 45 8.64 -2.66 4.60
N MET A 46 7.98 -1.69 3.96
CA MET A 46 7.35 -1.92 2.65
C MET A 46 8.38 -2.31 1.58
N LYS A 47 9.54 -1.67 1.54
CA LYS A 47 10.62 -2.04 0.63
C LYS A 47 11.16 -3.45 0.87
N MET A 48 11.18 -3.93 2.12
CA MET A 48 11.54 -5.31 2.44
C MET A 48 10.46 -6.30 1.96
N ILE A 49 9.17 -5.99 2.17
CA ILE A 49 8.04 -6.80 1.65
C ILE A 49 8.09 -6.91 0.13
N LEU A 50 8.50 -5.86 -0.57
CA LEU A 50 8.66 -5.84 -2.03
C LEU A 50 9.95 -6.54 -2.54
N GLY A 51 10.81 -7.03 -1.63
CA GLY A 51 12.12 -7.58 -2.01
C GLY A 51 13.12 -6.54 -2.56
N LEU A 52 12.83 -5.25 -2.42
CA LEU A 52 13.68 -4.14 -2.87
C LEU A 52 14.78 -3.79 -1.85
N LEU A 53 14.61 -4.22 -0.61
CA LEU A 53 15.56 -4.01 0.47
C LEU A 53 15.80 -5.34 1.20
N ARG A 54 17.07 -5.66 1.43
CA ARG A 54 17.46 -6.86 2.18
C ARG A 54 17.17 -6.66 3.67
N MET A 55 16.43 -7.60 4.27
CA MET A 55 16.32 -7.71 5.72
C MET A 55 17.60 -8.33 6.31
N ASP A 56 17.91 -8.00 7.56
CA ASP A 56 19.09 -8.51 8.26
C ASP A 56 18.75 -9.75 9.11
N GLY A 57 17.46 -10.00 9.35
CA GLY A 57 16.94 -11.18 10.03
C GLY A 57 15.43 -11.29 9.89
N GLY A 58 14.89 -12.43 10.28
CA GLY A 58 13.46 -12.71 10.19
C GLY A 58 13.01 -13.26 8.84
N GLU A 59 11.70 -13.29 8.63
CA GLU A 59 11.05 -13.81 7.43
C GLU A 59 9.85 -12.98 7.04
N ILE A 60 9.61 -12.85 5.75
CA ILE A 60 8.39 -12.25 5.18
C ILE A 60 7.79 -13.24 4.19
N LEU A 61 6.49 -13.54 4.35
CA LEU A 61 5.72 -14.38 3.44
C LEU A 61 4.59 -13.55 2.82
N VAL A 62 4.45 -13.62 1.49
CA VAL A 62 3.30 -13.09 0.74
C VAL A 62 2.59 -14.27 0.08
N GLU A 63 1.30 -14.46 0.35
CA GLU A 63 0.54 -15.64 -0.11
C GLU A 63 1.25 -16.96 0.24
N GLY A 64 1.90 -17.02 1.42
CA GLY A 64 2.67 -18.19 1.86
C GLY A 64 4.03 -18.38 1.17
N GLU A 65 4.42 -17.53 0.23
CA GLU A 65 5.72 -17.60 -0.45
C GLU A 65 6.73 -16.63 0.20
N ALA A 66 7.94 -17.11 0.46
CA ALA A 66 9.00 -16.31 1.06
C ALA A 66 9.49 -15.21 0.11
N VAL A 67 9.58 -14.00 0.65
CA VAL A 67 10.17 -12.85 -0.03
C VAL A 67 11.69 -12.94 0.04
N CYS A 68 12.34 -12.90 -1.11
CA CYS A 68 13.79 -12.89 -1.23
C CYS A 68 14.28 -11.58 -1.86
N TYR A 69 15.29 -10.96 -1.25
CA TYR A 69 15.88 -9.74 -1.78
C TYR A 69 16.39 -9.92 -3.22
N GLY A 70 16.03 -8.99 -4.09
CA GLY A 70 16.42 -9.00 -5.49
C GLY A 70 15.65 -10.00 -6.37
N GLN A 71 14.70 -10.75 -5.81
CA GLN A 71 13.84 -11.65 -6.56
C GLN A 71 12.44 -11.05 -6.70
N THR A 72 11.80 -11.30 -7.86
CA THR A 72 10.48 -10.73 -8.20
C THR A 72 9.34 -11.76 -8.09
N ARG A 73 9.62 -12.97 -7.58
CA ARG A 73 8.66 -14.07 -7.56
C ARG A 73 7.35 -13.73 -6.86
N THR A 74 7.43 -13.10 -5.69
CA THR A 74 6.28 -12.68 -4.88
C THR A 74 5.61 -11.41 -5.41
N ASN A 75 6.29 -10.62 -6.26
CA ASN A 75 5.77 -9.37 -6.80
C ASN A 75 4.55 -9.56 -7.71
N ARG A 76 4.33 -10.76 -8.23
CA ARG A 76 3.10 -11.11 -8.98
C ARG A 76 1.83 -10.96 -8.14
N TYR A 77 1.95 -11.07 -6.81
CA TYR A 77 0.84 -10.92 -5.87
C TYR A 77 0.66 -9.51 -5.36
N VAL A 78 1.63 -8.62 -5.61
CA VAL A 78 1.70 -7.30 -4.95
C VAL A 78 1.55 -6.17 -5.95
N GLY A 79 0.64 -5.25 -5.65
CA GLY A 79 0.59 -3.92 -6.26
C GLY A 79 1.18 -2.91 -5.29
N TYR A 80 1.93 -1.93 -5.79
CA TYR A 80 2.58 -0.93 -4.94
C TYR A 80 2.33 0.50 -5.42
N LEU A 81 1.88 1.35 -4.49
CA LEU A 81 1.79 2.79 -4.64
C LEU A 81 2.80 3.46 -3.70
N PRO A 82 3.86 4.09 -4.20
CA PRO A 82 4.78 4.89 -3.40
C PRO A 82 4.13 6.21 -2.94
N ASP A 83 4.67 6.84 -1.88
CA ASP A 83 4.23 8.17 -1.40
C ASP A 83 4.23 9.23 -2.52
N VAL A 84 5.29 9.26 -3.31
CA VAL A 84 5.40 10.15 -4.47
C VAL A 84 5.55 9.33 -5.76
N PRO A 85 4.43 9.01 -6.42
CA PRO A 85 4.49 8.28 -7.68
C PRO A 85 4.98 9.16 -8.83
N GLU A 86 5.86 8.62 -9.66
CA GLU A 86 6.40 9.27 -10.86
C GLU A 86 5.81 8.67 -12.12
N TYR A 87 5.58 9.52 -13.13
CA TYR A 87 4.94 9.15 -14.39
C TYR A 87 5.62 9.78 -15.58
N TYR A 88 5.43 9.20 -16.75
CA TYR A 88 5.74 9.86 -18.02
C TYR A 88 4.71 10.95 -18.30
N GLY A 89 5.02 12.19 -17.89
CA GLY A 89 4.10 13.32 -17.90
C GLY A 89 3.50 13.68 -19.27
N PHE A 90 4.15 13.27 -20.37
CA PHE A 90 3.69 13.47 -21.73
C PHE A 90 2.59 12.48 -22.18
N MET A 91 2.34 11.42 -21.41
CA MET A 91 1.29 10.44 -21.70
C MET A 91 -0.06 10.87 -21.10
N THR A 92 -1.13 10.37 -21.69
CA THR A 92 -2.45 10.32 -21.04
C THR A 92 -2.49 9.15 -20.05
N PRO A 93 -3.42 9.14 -19.05
CA PRO A 93 -3.57 8.03 -18.11
C PRO A 93 -3.77 6.68 -18.80
N ARG A 94 -4.57 6.66 -19.86
CA ARG A 94 -4.86 5.43 -20.62
C ARG A 94 -3.62 4.89 -21.33
N GLU A 95 -2.85 5.76 -21.98
CA GLU A 95 -1.57 5.39 -22.63
C GLU A 95 -0.59 4.83 -21.60
N TYR A 96 -0.50 5.47 -20.44
CA TYR A 96 0.39 5.04 -19.36
C TYR A 96 -0.01 3.68 -18.79
N LEU A 97 -1.30 3.46 -18.47
CA LEU A 97 -1.77 2.17 -17.97
C LEU A 97 -1.58 1.06 -19.00
N ARG A 98 -1.82 1.36 -20.29
CA ARG A 98 -1.56 0.41 -21.38
C ARG A 98 -0.08 0.02 -21.43
N LEU A 99 0.84 0.99 -21.38
CA LEU A 99 2.28 0.71 -21.34
C LEU A 99 2.65 -0.19 -20.15
N CYS A 100 2.16 0.12 -18.95
CA CYS A 100 2.41 -0.69 -17.75
C CYS A 100 1.88 -2.12 -17.89
N ALA A 101 0.70 -2.28 -18.47
CA ALA A 101 0.09 -3.59 -18.72
C ALA A 101 0.89 -4.40 -19.73
N GLU A 102 1.33 -3.80 -20.84
CA GLU A 102 2.15 -4.47 -21.86
C GLU A 102 3.51 -4.91 -21.28
N VAL A 103 4.16 -4.07 -20.48
CA VAL A 103 5.40 -4.44 -19.75
C VAL A 103 5.18 -5.60 -18.79
N SER A 104 3.99 -5.71 -18.21
CA SER A 104 3.60 -6.81 -17.33
C SER A 104 3.14 -8.06 -18.07
N GLY A 105 3.22 -8.10 -19.41
CA GLY A 105 2.86 -9.23 -20.23
C GLY A 105 1.35 -9.40 -20.48
N ILE A 106 0.54 -8.39 -20.16
CA ILE A 106 -0.91 -8.38 -20.44
C ILE A 106 -1.11 -8.05 -21.92
N THR A 107 -1.96 -8.81 -22.60
CA THR A 107 -2.24 -8.56 -24.03
C THR A 107 -2.86 -7.18 -24.24
N ARG A 108 -2.61 -6.55 -25.41
CA ARG A 108 -3.10 -5.21 -25.70
C ARG A 108 -4.62 -5.07 -25.54
N LYS A 109 -5.37 -6.09 -25.98
CA LYS A 109 -6.84 -6.08 -25.87
C LYS A 109 -7.32 -6.11 -24.41
N GLU A 110 -6.67 -6.91 -23.58
CA GLU A 110 -6.95 -6.97 -22.15
C GLU A 110 -6.47 -5.71 -21.43
N ALA A 111 -5.32 -5.15 -21.84
CA ALA A 111 -4.78 -3.91 -21.30
C ALA A 111 -5.72 -2.73 -21.50
N ASP A 112 -6.31 -2.58 -22.72
CA ASP A 112 -7.29 -1.52 -23.00
C ASP A 112 -8.55 -1.65 -22.14
N LYS A 113 -9.11 -2.85 -22.05
CA LYS A 113 -10.28 -3.11 -21.21
C LYS A 113 -9.97 -2.84 -19.74
N ARG A 114 -8.84 -3.34 -19.26
CA ARG A 114 -8.44 -3.17 -17.87
C ARG A 114 -8.12 -1.72 -17.51
N ALA A 115 -7.51 -0.97 -18.42
CA ALA A 115 -7.27 0.45 -18.23
C ALA A 115 -8.59 1.24 -18.09
N ASP A 116 -9.57 0.95 -18.92
CA ASP A 116 -10.89 1.62 -18.83
C ASP A 116 -11.58 1.31 -17.51
N GLU A 117 -11.64 0.03 -17.09
CA GLU A 117 -12.22 -0.39 -15.82
C GLU A 117 -11.55 0.32 -14.62
N LEU A 118 -10.22 0.38 -14.63
CA LEU A 118 -9.46 0.99 -13.54
C LEU A 118 -9.58 2.51 -13.52
N LEU A 119 -9.59 3.17 -14.69
CA LEU A 119 -9.82 4.61 -14.77
C LEU A 119 -11.22 5.00 -14.30
N GLU A 120 -12.22 4.16 -14.55
CA GLU A 120 -13.57 4.35 -14.00
C GLU A 120 -13.56 4.20 -12.48
N MET A 121 -12.97 3.12 -11.96
CA MET A 121 -12.87 2.85 -10.52
C MET A 121 -12.23 4.02 -9.75
N VAL A 122 -11.17 4.62 -10.29
CA VAL A 122 -10.47 5.72 -9.63
C VAL A 122 -10.99 7.12 -10.02
N GLY A 123 -12.10 7.21 -10.77
CA GLY A 123 -12.73 8.48 -11.14
C GLY A 123 -11.90 9.34 -12.11
N LEU A 124 -11.15 8.71 -13.02
CA LEU A 124 -10.31 9.38 -14.02
C LEU A 124 -10.76 9.16 -15.48
N THR A 125 -11.97 8.67 -15.73
CA THR A 125 -12.52 8.41 -17.09
C THR A 125 -12.53 9.62 -17.99
N LYS A 126 -12.75 10.82 -17.43
CA LYS A 126 -12.80 12.10 -18.17
C LYS A 126 -11.46 12.81 -18.24
N ALA A 127 -10.38 12.16 -17.80
CA ALA A 127 -9.04 12.77 -17.76
C ALA A 127 -8.30 12.56 -19.09
N ASP A 128 -8.74 13.22 -20.17
CA ASP A 128 -8.09 13.15 -21.48
C ASP A 128 -6.80 13.97 -21.56
N LYS A 129 -6.52 14.78 -20.53
CA LYS A 129 -5.30 15.58 -20.45
C LYS A 129 -4.08 14.73 -20.08
N ARG A 130 -2.90 15.23 -20.47
CA ARG A 130 -1.63 14.59 -20.14
C ARG A 130 -1.35 14.62 -18.63
N ILE A 131 -0.64 13.62 -18.13
CA ILE A 131 -0.37 13.42 -16.69
C ILE A 131 0.40 14.58 -16.06
N HIS A 132 1.25 15.31 -16.83
CA HIS A 132 1.94 16.48 -16.27
C HIS A 132 0.98 17.56 -15.73
N GLY A 133 -0.25 17.62 -16.23
CA GLY A 133 -1.31 18.53 -15.76
C GLY A 133 -2.16 17.99 -14.60
N PHE A 134 -1.80 16.84 -14.01
CA PHE A 134 -2.55 16.24 -12.92
C PHE A 134 -2.23 16.88 -11.57
N SER A 135 -3.27 17.05 -10.74
CA SER A 135 -3.10 17.34 -9.33
C SER A 135 -2.46 16.15 -8.59
N ARG A 136 -1.95 16.38 -7.38
CA ARG A 136 -1.39 15.31 -6.54
C ARG A 136 -2.42 14.18 -6.32
N GLY A 137 -3.67 14.51 -5.98
CA GLY A 137 -4.74 13.52 -5.81
C GLY A 137 -5.05 12.73 -7.08
N MET A 138 -5.03 13.36 -8.26
CA MET A 138 -5.18 12.65 -9.53
C MET A 138 -4.01 11.70 -9.80
N LYS A 139 -2.78 12.09 -9.46
CA LYS A 139 -1.59 11.23 -9.56
C LYS A 139 -1.68 10.04 -8.61
N GLN A 140 -2.11 10.24 -7.37
CA GLN A 140 -2.33 9.14 -6.41
C GLN A 140 -3.38 8.15 -6.92
N ARG A 141 -4.52 8.64 -7.43
CA ARG A 141 -5.57 7.78 -8.00
C ARG A 141 -5.08 6.98 -9.21
N LEU A 142 -4.29 7.61 -10.10
CA LEU A 142 -3.67 6.89 -11.22
C LEU A 142 -2.68 5.81 -10.74
N GLY A 143 -1.93 6.07 -9.65
CA GLY A 143 -1.02 5.10 -9.05
C GLY A 143 -1.74 3.90 -8.45
N ILE A 144 -2.90 4.10 -7.84
CA ILE A 144 -3.76 2.99 -7.40
C ILE A 144 -4.21 2.16 -8.60
N ALA A 145 -4.67 2.81 -9.68
CA ALA A 145 -5.05 2.10 -10.90
C ALA A 145 -3.90 1.29 -11.48
N GLN A 146 -2.69 1.87 -11.54
CA GLN A 146 -1.48 1.15 -11.98
C GLN A 146 -1.17 -0.04 -11.08
N ALA A 147 -1.21 0.13 -9.76
CA ALA A 147 -0.91 -0.95 -8.82
C ALA A 147 -1.89 -2.12 -8.91
N LEU A 148 -3.14 -1.85 -9.33
CA LEU A 148 -4.20 -2.85 -9.50
C LEU A 148 -4.23 -3.53 -10.88
N LEU A 149 -3.37 -3.15 -11.82
CA LEU A 149 -3.34 -3.70 -13.18
C LEU A 149 -3.24 -5.22 -13.20
N GLY A 150 -2.29 -5.77 -12.45
CA GLY A 150 -2.02 -7.20 -12.37
C GLY A 150 -2.99 -7.99 -11.50
N LYS A 151 -4.10 -7.41 -11.03
CA LYS A 151 -5.04 -8.04 -10.08
C LYS A 151 -4.32 -8.63 -8.86
N PRO A 152 -3.57 -7.81 -8.13
CA PRO A 152 -2.76 -8.29 -7.00
C PRO A 152 -3.64 -8.85 -5.89
N LYS A 153 -3.07 -9.71 -5.05
CA LYS A 153 -3.66 -10.17 -3.80
C LYS A 153 -3.44 -9.18 -2.66
N LEU A 154 -2.35 -8.44 -2.73
CA LEU A 154 -1.96 -7.42 -1.75
C LEU A 154 -1.67 -6.10 -2.47
N LEU A 155 -2.39 -5.04 -2.09
CA LEU A 155 -2.10 -3.67 -2.47
C LEU A 155 -1.39 -2.97 -1.31
N ILE A 156 -0.16 -2.54 -1.55
CA ILE A 156 0.63 -1.76 -0.59
C ILE A 156 0.62 -0.29 -1.01
N CYS A 157 0.22 0.61 -0.11
CA CYS A 157 0.21 2.05 -0.33
C CYS A 157 1.06 2.76 0.73
N ASP A 158 2.10 3.46 0.30
CA ASP A 158 2.95 4.24 1.20
C ASP A 158 2.43 5.68 1.28
N GLU A 159 1.88 6.08 2.46
CA GLU A 159 1.34 7.41 2.75
C GLU A 159 0.36 7.94 1.65
N PRO A 160 -0.65 7.17 1.20
CA PRO A 160 -1.44 7.48 0.00
C PRO A 160 -2.23 8.79 0.10
N THR A 161 -2.49 9.27 1.32
CA THR A 161 -3.27 10.48 1.60
C THR A 161 -2.41 11.69 1.97
N SER A 162 -1.09 11.50 2.04
CA SER A 162 -0.13 12.55 2.43
C SER A 162 -0.23 13.77 1.51
N ALA A 163 -0.26 14.97 2.13
CA ALA A 163 -0.33 16.26 1.45
C ALA A 163 -1.49 16.41 0.44
N LEU A 164 -2.60 15.71 0.67
CA LEU A 164 -3.86 15.93 -0.02
C LEU A 164 -4.78 16.84 0.79
N ASP A 165 -5.64 17.57 0.09
CA ASP A 165 -6.74 18.30 0.70
C ASP A 165 -7.81 17.31 1.25
N PRO A 166 -8.74 17.76 2.11
CA PRO A 166 -9.73 16.86 2.72
C PRO A 166 -10.59 16.07 1.72
N LEU A 167 -10.91 16.67 0.56
CA LEU A 167 -11.68 15.99 -0.48
C LEU A 167 -10.86 14.90 -1.15
N GLY A 168 -9.63 15.20 -1.57
CA GLY A 168 -8.73 14.23 -2.19
C GLY A 168 -8.39 13.07 -1.25
N ARG A 169 -8.22 13.33 0.06
CA ARG A 169 -8.05 12.29 1.08
C ARG A 169 -9.27 11.36 1.13
N LYS A 170 -10.47 11.96 1.20
CA LYS A 170 -11.72 11.19 1.20
C LYS A 170 -11.81 10.27 -0.02
N GLU A 171 -11.56 10.80 -1.23
CA GLU A 171 -11.62 10.05 -2.48
C GLU A 171 -10.66 8.84 -2.46
N ILE A 172 -9.42 9.02 -1.99
CA ILE A 172 -8.45 7.91 -1.88
C ILE A 172 -8.94 6.85 -0.89
N LEU A 173 -9.40 7.25 0.29
CA LEU A 173 -9.88 6.30 1.30
C LEU A 173 -11.11 5.52 0.83
N ASP A 174 -12.02 6.17 0.12
CA ASP A 174 -13.21 5.52 -0.46
C ASP A 174 -12.80 4.47 -1.51
N ILE A 175 -11.80 4.77 -2.36
CA ILE A 175 -11.26 3.81 -3.33
C ILE A 175 -10.61 2.63 -2.60
N LEU A 176 -9.74 2.85 -1.60
CA LEU A 176 -9.08 1.77 -0.86
C LEU A 176 -10.09 0.88 -0.13
N SER A 177 -11.14 1.47 0.43
CA SER A 177 -12.23 0.72 1.05
C SER A 177 -12.99 -0.17 0.06
N ALA A 178 -13.25 0.32 -1.16
CA ALA A 178 -13.93 -0.46 -2.20
C ALA A 178 -13.05 -1.61 -2.73
N VAL A 179 -11.75 -1.38 -2.86
CA VAL A 179 -10.80 -2.37 -3.39
C VAL A 179 -10.67 -3.61 -2.49
N ARG A 180 -10.92 -3.50 -1.18
CA ARG A 180 -10.76 -4.63 -0.22
C ARG A 180 -11.62 -5.85 -0.54
N GLU A 181 -12.72 -5.69 -1.27
CA GLU A 181 -13.57 -6.82 -1.68
C GLU A 181 -12.83 -7.83 -2.58
N SER A 182 -11.83 -7.36 -3.31
CA SER A 182 -11.06 -8.18 -4.26
C SER A 182 -9.57 -8.28 -3.93
N THR A 183 -9.04 -7.38 -3.10
CA THR A 183 -7.60 -7.25 -2.84
C THR A 183 -7.38 -6.80 -1.40
N THR A 184 -6.52 -7.48 -0.67
CA THR A 184 -6.10 -7.06 0.67
C THR A 184 -5.31 -5.75 0.57
N VAL A 185 -5.57 -4.79 1.45
CA VAL A 185 -4.93 -3.47 1.44
C VAL A 185 -4.06 -3.29 2.68
N LEU A 186 -2.78 -2.99 2.49
CA LEU A 186 -1.87 -2.52 3.52
C LEU A 186 -1.49 -1.08 3.19
N PHE A 187 -1.86 -0.12 4.02
CA PHE A 187 -1.39 1.25 3.80
C PHE A 187 -0.72 1.85 5.03
N SER A 188 0.38 2.56 4.79
CA SER A 188 1.05 3.32 5.82
C SER A 188 0.43 4.69 5.98
N THR A 189 0.38 5.17 7.22
CA THR A 189 -0.03 6.53 7.52
C THR A 189 0.45 6.96 8.91
N HIS A 190 0.55 8.28 9.11
CA HIS A 190 0.67 8.89 10.43
C HIS A 190 -0.63 9.59 10.85
N ILE A 191 -1.71 9.46 10.07
CA ILE A 191 -2.98 10.18 10.23
C ILE A 191 -4.02 9.23 10.82
N LEU A 192 -4.32 9.37 12.10
CA LEU A 192 -5.23 8.46 12.82
C LEU A 192 -6.66 8.48 12.26
N SER A 193 -7.17 9.64 11.84
CA SER A 193 -8.52 9.76 11.27
C SER A 193 -8.71 8.96 9.97
N ASP A 194 -7.64 8.71 9.20
CA ASP A 194 -7.72 7.88 8.00
C ASP A 194 -7.90 6.41 8.38
N VAL A 195 -7.19 6.00 9.42
CA VAL A 195 -7.24 4.64 9.97
C VAL A 195 -8.62 4.33 10.56
N GLU A 196 -9.13 5.20 11.42
CA GLU A 196 -10.46 5.06 12.03
C GLU A 196 -11.57 4.96 10.99
N ARG A 197 -11.35 5.55 9.82
CA ARG A 197 -12.34 5.59 8.77
C ARG A 197 -12.49 4.28 7.99
N ILE A 198 -11.37 3.59 7.68
CA ILE A 198 -11.40 2.47 6.74
C ILE A 198 -10.73 1.18 7.21
N CYS A 199 -9.92 1.21 8.28
CA CYS A 199 -9.17 0.03 8.71
C CYS A 199 -10.01 -0.95 9.50
N ASP A 200 -9.82 -2.23 9.21
CA ASP A 200 -10.34 -3.35 10.00
C ASP A 200 -9.36 -3.69 11.14
N GLN A 201 -8.06 -3.60 10.85
CA GLN A 201 -6.97 -3.87 11.78
C GLN A 201 -5.83 -2.86 11.60
N ILE A 202 -5.04 -2.69 12.66
CA ILE A 202 -3.87 -1.81 12.65
C ILE A 202 -2.66 -2.44 13.34
N ALA A 203 -1.48 -1.94 12.97
CA ALA A 203 -0.26 -2.09 13.73
C ALA A 203 0.42 -0.73 13.88
N LEU A 204 0.74 -0.35 15.11
CA LEU A 204 1.46 0.88 15.44
C LEU A 204 2.96 0.57 15.56
N LEU A 205 3.73 1.09 14.63
CA LEU A 205 5.18 1.00 14.62
C LEU A 205 5.78 2.15 15.44
N HIS A 206 6.54 1.80 16.47
CA HIS A 206 7.24 2.75 17.32
C HIS A 206 8.65 2.24 17.63
N HIS A 207 9.66 3.06 17.39
CA HIS A 207 11.07 2.72 17.60
C HIS A 207 11.51 1.35 17.03
N GLY A 208 10.98 0.99 15.84
CA GLY A 208 11.35 -0.24 15.13
C GLY A 208 10.67 -1.52 15.62
N GLU A 209 9.66 -1.41 16.47
CA GLU A 209 8.87 -2.51 17.02
C GLU A 209 7.37 -2.21 16.94
N ILE A 210 6.52 -3.25 17.00
CA ILE A 210 5.08 -3.06 17.11
C ILE A 210 4.73 -2.75 18.57
N ALA A 211 4.31 -1.51 18.82
CA ALA A 211 3.85 -1.06 20.13
C ALA A 211 2.40 -1.48 20.42
N LEU A 212 1.58 -1.59 19.39
CA LEU A 212 0.17 -1.94 19.49
C LEU A 212 -0.29 -2.60 18.18
N GLN A 213 -1.07 -3.68 18.29
CA GLN A 213 -1.71 -4.32 17.14
C GLN A 213 -3.08 -4.86 17.58
N GLY A 214 -4.06 -4.76 16.72
CA GLY A 214 -5.40 -5.31 16.94
C GLY A 214 -6.44 -4.79 15.98
N THR A 215 -7.68 -5.16 16.20
CA THR A 215 -8.83 -4.56 15.51
C THR A 215 -9.12 -3.16 16.05
N MET A 216 -9.86 -2.37 15.28
CA MET A 216 -10.29 -1.05 15.76
C MET A 216 -11.13 -1.14 17.03
N ASP A 217 -11.93 -2.19 17.17
CA ASP A 217 -12.75 -2.43 18.37
C ASP A 217 -11.88 -2.74 19.60
N ASP A 218 -10.83 -3.56 19.46
CA ASP A 218 -9.88 -3.86 20.53
C ASP A 218 -9.19 -2.58 21.04
N ILE A 219 -8.79 -1.70 20.13
CA ILE A 219 -8.10 -0.46 20.45
C ILE A 219 -9.03 0.52 21.16
N HIS A 220 -10.27 0.66 20.68
CA HIS A 220 -11.29 1.46 21.35
C HIS A 220 -11.63 0.92 22.74
N ALA A 221 -11.64 -0.41 22.93
CA ALA A 221 -11.87 -1.04 24.23
C ALA A 221 -10.73 -0.77 25.23
N MET A 222 -9.47 -0.82 24.75
CA MET A 222 -8.30 -0.48 25.58
C MET A 222 -8.33 0.98 26.04
N HIS A 223 -8.73 1.93 25.18
CA HIS A 223 -8.88 3.34 25.54
C HIS A 223 -10.00 3.59 26.56
N LYS A 224 -11.10 2.83 26.51
CA LYS A 224 -12.19 2.94 27.49
C LYS A 224 -11.83 2.33 28.85
N GLY A 225 -10.90 1.36 28.89
CA GLY A 225 -10.45 0.70 30.13
C GLY A 225 -9.39 1.49 30.92
N VAL A 226 -8.76 2.48 30.30
CA VAL A 226 -7.80 3.43 30.93
C VAL A 226 -8.55 4.73 31.20
N GLY A 227 -9.66 4.66 31.93
CA GLY A 227 -10.36 5.85 32.42
C GLY A 227 -9.53 6.52 33.51
N PHE A 228 -9.13 7.77 33.25
CA PHE A 228 -8.73 8.74 34.28
C PHE A 228 -9.95 9.36 34.90
#